data_0188035661563bbeebaedde06ff7554f
#
_entry.id   0188035661563bbeebaedde06ff7554f
#
_cell.length_a   1.000
_cell.length_b   1.000
_cell.length_c   1.000
_cell.angle_alpha   90.00
_cell.angle_beta   90.00
_cell.angle_gamma   90.00
#
_symmetry.space_group_name_H-M   'P 1'
#
loop_
_entity.id
_entity.type
_entity.pdbx_description
1 polymer ?
#
loop_
_entity_poly.entity_id
_entity_poly.type
_entity_poly.pdbx_seq_one_letter_code
_entity_poly.pdbx_strand_id
1 'polypeptide(L)'
;SETAIVENANDITFTINSILGEALDDVIARIEADFASSGADQMEIKNPYSAGPVYNANLIVSQYCAARDEDFESISLDDLAAVLRENKEHLYSYTSVRESREVTSEDPETGEETTTTEIWMVYTIRYNGESYLADHVFALTDEQKELASDYASNLSMFLGDGLLQNLTEWTGNSIPSLGDVTFTDGVTPVVYFNQLDERYASQPYGTDNIGGYGCGPTAMAIVVSSLTDDVVDPVEMAKWSYDNGY
;
A
#
# COMPACT_ATOMS: atom_id res chain seq x y z
N SER A 1 -29.12 -2.01 8.21
CA SER A 1 -29.46 -2.34 6.81
C SER A 1 -28.20 -2.27 5.97
N GLU A 2 -28.07 -3.08 4.93
CA GLU A 2 -26.91 -3.13 4.03
C GLU A 2 -26.47 -1.75 3.53
N THR A 3 -27.42 -0.87 3.21
CA THR A 3 -27.14 0.49 2.72
C THR A 3 -26.38 1.35 3.74
N ALA A 4 -26.74 1.25 5.03
CA ALA A 4 -26.07 2.03 6.08
C ALA A 4 -24.62 1.55 6.34
N ILE A 5 -24.36 0.24 6.17
CA ILE A 5 -23.00 -0.32 6.30
C ILE A 5 -22.11 0.16 5.15
N VAL A 6 -22.63 0.18 3.94
CA VAL A 6 -21.88 0.64 2.75
C VAL A 6 -21.60 2.14 2.80
N GLU A 7 -22.59 2.96 3.21
CA GLU A 7 -22.39 4.42 3.40
C GLU A 7 -21.33 4.69 4.47
N ASN A 8 -21.41 4.00 5.60
CA ASN A 8 -20.41 4.13 6.67
C ASN A 8 -19.01 3.70 6.23
N ALA A 9 -18.91 2.63 5.44
CA ALA A 9 -17.64 2.15 4.88
C ALA A 9 -16.98 3.18 3.96
N ASN A 10 -17.75 3.87 3.12
CA ASN A 10 -17.25 4.92 2.24
C ASN A 10 -16.72 6.12 3.02
N ASP A 11 -17.44 6.58 4.05
CA ASP A 11 -17.02 7.70 4.88
C ASP A 11 -15.75 7.37 5.67
N ILE A 12 -15.64 6.15 6.19
CA ILE A 12 -14.45 5.65 6.88
C ILE A 12 -13.25 5.64 5.94
N THR A 13 -13.39 5.06 4.76
CA THR A 13 -12.32 4.98 3.76
C THR A 13 -11.87 6.37 3.33
N PHE A 14 -12.80 7.27 3.04
CA PHE A 14 -12.49 8.65 2.69
C PHE A 14 -11.70 9.34 3.80
N THR A 15 -12.12 9.16 5.05
CA THR A 15 -11.46 9.76 6.21
C THR A 15 -10.04 9.24 6.41
N ILE A 16 -9.84 7.93 6.36
CA ILE A 16 -8.51 7.31 6.47
C ILE A 16 -7.61 7.79 5.33
N ASN A 17 -8.11 7.76 4.10
CA ASN A 17 -7.34 8.17 2.93
C ASN A 17 -6.91 9.64 3.01
N SER A 18 -7.79 10.54 3.47
CA SER A 18 -7.48 11.95 3.67
C SER A 18 -6.36 12.13 4.70
N ILE A 19 -6.43 11.44 5.85
CA ILE A 19 -5.43 11.56 6.90
C ILE A 19 -4.08 10.99 6.47
N LEU A 20 -4.07 9.85 5.77
CA LEU A 20 -2.85 9.28 5.22
C LEU A 20 -2.24 10.16 4.12
N GLY A 21 -3.07 10.83 3.31
CA GLY A 21 -2.61 11.83 2.36
C GLY A 21 -1.93 13.01 3.04
N GLU A 22 -2.57 13.59 4.07
CA GLU A 22 -1.97 14.66 4.87
C GLU A 22 -0.63 14.22 5.53
N ALA A 23 -0.56 12.98 6.03
CA ALA A 23 0.65 12.43 6.63
C ALA A 23 1.77 12.25 5.59
N LEU A 24 1.42 11.90 4.36
CA LEU A 24 2.37 11.80 3.24
C LEU A 24 2.92 13.18 2.87
N ASP A 25 2.09 14.21 2.81
CA ASP A 25 2.53 15.59 2.57
C ASP A 25 3.47 16.06 3.69
N ASP A 26 3.17 15.75 4.94
CA ASP A 26 4.02 16.10 6.08
C ASP A 26 5.40 15.40 6.03
N VAL A 27 5.48 14.14 5.61
CA VAL A 27 6.78 13.46 5.48
C VAL A 27 7.60 14.04 4.33
N ILE A 28 6.95 14.44 3.23
CA ILE A 28 7.63 15.13 2.12
C ILE A 28 8.19 16.49 2.60
N ALA A 29 7.42 17.25 3.34
CA ALA A 29 7.90 18.53 3.91
C ALA A 29 9.08 18.34 4.87
N ARG A 30 9.10 17.26 5.66
CA ARG A 30 10.25 16.90 6.51
C ARG A 30 11.49 16.55 5.68
N ILE A 31 11.32 15.83 4.57
CA ILE A 31 12.42 15.51 3.63
C ILE A 31 13.00 16.79 3.03
N GLU A 32 12.14 17.71 2.58
CA GLU A 32 12.58 19.00 2.02
C GLU A 32 13.39 19.83 3.04
N ALA A 33 12.96 19.84 4.30
CA ALA A 33 13.67 20.52 5.38
C ALA A 33 15.03 19.85 5.69
N ASP A 34 15.09 18.51 5.67
CA ASP A 34 16.32 17.75 5.84
C ASP A 34 17.29 18.03 4.69
N PHE A 35 16.81 17.99 3.45
CA PHE A 35 17.59 18.32 2.27
C PHE A 35 18.19 19.74 2.35
N ALA A 36 17.38 20.72 2.73
CA ALA A 36 17.82 22.11 2.86
C ALA A 36 18.99 22.29 3.84
N SER A 37 19.12 21.39 4.81
CA SER A 37 20.22 21.39 5.80
C SER A 37 21.37 20.45 5.43
N SER A 38 21.22 19.61 4.42
CA SER A 38 22.16 18.53 4.08
C SER A 38 23.47 19.00 3.42
N GLY A 39 23.44 20.17 2.76
CA GLY A 39 24.55 20.68 1.95
C GLY A 39 24.81 19.84 0.69
N ALA A 40 23.83 19.07 0.23
CA ALA A 40 23.89 18.36 -1.05
C ALA A 40 23.42 19.25 -2.21
N ASP A 41 23.84 18.90 -3.42
CA ASP A 41 23.54 19.67 -4.63
C ASP A 41 22.16 19.34 -5.17
N GLN A 42 21.72 18.09 -5.05
CA GLN A 42 20.48 17.56 -5.63
C GLN A 42 19.75 16.61 -4.68
N MET A 43 18.45 16.45 -4.92
CA MET A 43 17.57 15.56 -4.17
C MET A 43 16.80 14.63 -5.11
N GLU A 44 16.66 13.39 -4.70
CA GLU A 44 15.75 12.40 -5.28
C GLU A 44 14.83 11.85 -4.20
N ILE A 45 13.51 11.88 -4.43
CA ILE A 45 12.53 11.27 -3.51
C ILE A 45 11.93 10.04 -4.17
N LYS A 46 12.23 8.87 -3.62
CA LYS A 46 11.58 7.61 -3.98
C LYS A 46 10.29 7.51 -3.17
N ASN A 47 9.19 7.86 -3.83
CA ASN A 47 7.85 7.86 -3.25
C ASN A 47 6.95 6.80 -3.93
N PRO A 48 6.82 5.60 -3.35
CA PRO A 48 5.92 4.57 -3.90
C PRO A 48 4.43 4.91 -3.76
N TYR A 49 4.10 5.98 -3.02
CA TYR A 49 2.72 6.42 -2.74
C TYR A 49 2.34 7.66 -3.58
N SER A 50 3.06 7.96 -4.65
CA SER A 50 2.80 9.14 -5.51
C SER A 50 1.41 9.11 -6.17
N ALA A 51 0.81 7.93 -6.35
CA ALA A 51 -0.55 7.75 -6.85
C ALA A 51 -1.61 7.78 -5.74
N GLY A 52 -1.21 7.85 -4.47
CA GLY A 52 -2.07 7.88 -3.30
C GLY A 52 -1.63 6.88 -2.22
N PRO A 53 -2.17 7.00 -0.99
CA PRO A 53 -1.90 6.07 0.10
C PRO A 53 -2.30 4.64 -0.24
N VAL A 54 -1.47 3.66 0.17
CA VAL A 54 -1.77 2.23 0.06
C VAL A 54 -1.85 1.66 1.47
N TYR A 55 -2.99 1.10 1.85
CA TYR A 55 -3.28 0.62 3.20
C TYR A 55 -4.42 -0.38 3.21
N ASN A 56 -4.57 -1.14 4.30
CA ASN A 56 -5.68 -2.06 4.52
C ASN A 56 -6.74 -1.41 5.43
N ALA A 57 -7.75 -0.78 4.83
CA ALA A 57 -8.82 -0.10 5.57
C ALA A 57 -9.59 -1.06 6.49
N ASN A 58 -9.87 -2.29 6.04
CA ASN A 58 -10.58 -3.29 6.84
C ASN A 58 -9.79 -3.61 8.12
N LEU A 59 -8.47 -3.75 8.00
CA LEU A 59 -7.62 -4.05 9.16
C LEU A 59 -7.50 -2.85 10.11
N ILE A 60 -7.36 -1.63 9.61
CA ILE A 60 -7.32 -0.41 10.44
C ILE A 60 -8.60 -0.27 11.27
N VAL A 61 -9.76 -0.42 10.63
CA VAL A 61 -11.06 -0.33 11.30
C VAL A 61 -11.22 -1.44 12.32
N SER A 62 -10.84 -2.67 11.97
CA SER A 62 -10.93 -3.82 12.86
C SER A 62 -10.02 -3.69 14.08
N GLN A 63 -8.82 -3.13 13.92
CA GLN A 63 -7.92 -2.79 15.01
C GLN A 63 -8.50 -1.73 15.94
N TYR A 64 -9.12 -0.70 15.36
CA TYR A 64 -9.81 0.33 16.14
C TYR A 64 -10.95 -0.27 16.98
N CYS A 65 -11.82 -1.09 16.37
CA CYS A 65 -12.91 -1.77 17.06
C CYS A 65 -12.39 -2.71 18.17
N ALA A 66 -11.37 -3.51 17.89
CA ALA A 66 -10.77 -4.42 18.88
C ALA A 66 -10.15 -3.67 20.07
N ALA A 67 -9.57 -2.47 19.84
CA ALA A 67 -9.02 -1.63 20.90
C ALA A 67 -10.08 -1.07 21.87
N ARG A 68 -11.33 -0.93 21.40
CA ARG A 68 -12.42 -0.29 22.12
C ARG A 68 -13.56 -1.22 22.54
N ASP A 69 -13.46 -2.49 22.20
CA ASP A 69 -14.55 -3.47 22.38
C ASP A 69 -15.85 -3.00 21.70
N GLU A 70 -15.72 -2.39 20.52
CA GLU A 70 -16.81 -1.85 19.71
C GLU A 70 -17.05 -2.73 18.48
N ASP A 71 -18.28 -2.74 17.97
CA ASP A 71 -18.61 -3.34 16.70
C ASP A 71 -18.55 -2.31 15.54
N PHE A 72 -18.53 -2.80 14.30
CA PHE A 72 -18.42 -1.94 13.12
C PHE A 72 -19.62 -0.99 12.94
N GLU A 73 -20.81 -1.35 13.46
CA GLU A 73 -22.00 -0.51 13.34
C GLU A 73 -22.00 0.67 14.32
N SER A 74 -21.24 0.56 15.40
CA SER A 74 -21.13 1.58 16.45
C SER A 74 -19.88 2.45 16.36
N ILE A 75 -19.04 2.28 15.33
CA ILE A 75 -17.78 3.00 15.19
C ILE A 75 -17.96 4.53 15.18
N SER A 76 -17.19 5.21 16.00
CA SER A 76 -17.09 6.68 15.98
C SER A 76 -16.05 7.12 14.96
N LEU A 77 -16.52 7.63 13.82
CA LEU A 77 -15.66 8.14 12.75
C LEU A 77 -14.80 9.33 13.21
N ASP A 78 -15.39 10.21 14.02
CA ASP A 78 -14.67 11.37 14.56
C ASP A 78 -13.56 10.95 15.52
N ASP A 79 -13.77 9.91 16.33
CA ASP A 79 -12.77 9.40 17.25
C ASP A 79 -11.67 8.62 16.52
N LEU A 80 -12.00 7.79 15.54
CA LEU A 80 -11.02 7.15 14.66
C LEU A 80 -10.14 8.21 13.97
N ALA A 81 -10.76 9.24 13.41
CA ALA A 81 -10.06 10.34 12.75
C ALA A 81 -9.14 11.09 13.72
N ALA A 82 -9.60 11.36 14.94
CA ALA A 82 -8.81 12.03 15.97
C ALA A 82 -7.56 11.21 16.33
N VAL A 83 -7.73 9.91 16.59
CA VAL A 83 -6.62 9.01 16.93
C VAL A 83 -5.58 8.95 15.82
N LEU A 84 -6.01 8.82 14.56
CA LEU A 84 -5.08 8.79 13.42
C LEU A 84 -4.37 10.13 13.23
N ARG A 85 -5.07 11.27 13.41
CA ARG A 85 -4.45 12.60 13.29
C ARG A 85 -3.46 12.90 14.42
N GLU A 86 -3.73 12.47 15.65
CA GLU A 86 -2.79 12.60 16.76
C GLU A 86 -1.48 11.85 16.54
N ASN A 87 -1.52 10.78 15.73
CA ASN A 87 -0.37 9.94 15.40
C ASN A 87 0.16 10.16 13.97
N LYS A 88 -0.32 11.20 13.28
CA LYS A 88 -0.07 11.45 11.86
C LYS A 88 1.42 11.47 11.51
N GLU A 89 2.26 12.07 12.35
CA GLU A 89 3.71 12.18 12.14
C GLU A 89 4.44 10.84 12.10
N HIS A 90 3.82 9.79 12.65
CA HIS A 90 4.38 8.44 12.75
C HIS A 90 3.84 7.47 11.69
N LEU A 91 2.86 7.87 10.86
CA LEU A 91 2.27 7.00 9.85
C LEU A 91 3.23 6.72 8.69
N TYR A 92 4.09 7.70 8.37
CA TYR A 92 5.16 7.54 7.40
C TYR A 92 6.52 7.87 8.01
N SER A 93 7.52 7.17 7.52
CA SER A 93 8.94 7.43 7.79
C SER A 93 9.70 7.56 6.48
N TYR A 94 10.96 7.98 6.56
CA TYR A 94 11.87 7.95 5.44
C TYR A 94 13.26 7.55 5.87
N THR A 95 14.01 7.02 4.92
CA THR A 95 15.47 6.84 5.03
C THR A 95 16.15 7.74 4.02
N SER A 96 17.38 8.13 4.30
CA SER A 96 18.19 8.92 3.38
C SER A 96 19.55 8.28 3.14
N VAL A 97 20.03 8.39 1.89
CA VAL A 97 21.36 7.96 1.48
C VAL A 97 22.03 9.12 0.74
N ARG A 98 23.31 9.38 1.07
CA ARG A 98 24.13 10.37 0.38
C ARG A 98 24.98 9.68 -0.67
N GLU A 99 24.83 10.10 -1.92
CA GLU A 99 25.52 9.53 -3.07
C GLU A 99 26.33 10.61 -3.82
N SER A 100 27.43 10.20 -4.45
CA SER A 100 28.14 11.03 -5.42
C SER A 100 27.81 10.52 -6.82
N ARG A 101 27.33 11.42 -7.69
CA ARG A 101 26.98 11.08 -9.08
C ARG A 101 27.81 11.93 -10.04
N GLU A 102 28.36 11.33 -11.07
CA GLU A 102 29.00 12.07 -12.18
C GLU A 102 27.89 12.51 -13.15
N VAL A 103 27.84 13.81 -13.43
CA VAL A 103 26.89 14.42 -14.35
C VAL A 103 27.70 15.05 -15.49
N THR A 104 27.45 14.60 -16.72
CA THR A 104 28.05 15.17 -17.93
C THR A 104 27.06 16.13 -18.57
N SER A 105 27.45 17.36 -18.78
CA SER A 105 26.72 18.37 -19.52
C SER A 105 27.48 18.77 -20.77
N GLU A 106 26.79 18.94 -21.89
CA GLU A 106 27.28 19.42 -23.15
C GLU A 106 26.93 20.92 -23.29
N ASP A 107 27.90 21.75 -23.59
CA ASP A 107 27.69 23.16 -23.91
C ASP A 107 26.97 23.24 -25.28
N PRO A 108 25.75 23.81 -25.33
CA PRO A 108 24.96 23.84 -26.57
C PRO A 108 25.56 24.73 -27.68
N GLU A 109 26.49 25.62 -27.39
CA GLU A 109 27.14 26.50 -28.37
C GLU A 109 28.46 25.92 -28.88
N THR A 110 29.21 25.22 -28.04
CA THR A 110 30.56 24.71 -28.40
C THR A 110 30.61 23.22 -28.62
N GLY A 111 29.61 22.45 -28.11
CA GLY A 111 29.62 20.99 -28.11
C GLY A 111 30.64 20.37 -27.15
N GLU A 112 31.19 21.16 -26.23
CA GLU A 112 32.18 20.72 -25.28
C GLU A 112 31.51 20.00 -24.10
N GLU A 113 31.92 18.75 -23.83
CA GLU A 113 31.43 17.98 -22.69
C GLU A 113 32.20 18.33 -21.41
N THR A 114 31.44 18.63 -20.35
CA THR A 114 32.01 18.87 -19.01
C THR A 114 31.40 17.86 -18.03
N THR A 115 32.24 17.09 -17.34
CA THR A 115 31.82 16.18 -16.29
C THR A 115 32.09 16.83 -14.92
N THR A 116 31.04 16.91 -14.12
CA THR A 116 31.08 17.38 -12.73
C THR A 116 30.58 16.31 -11.78
N THR A 117 31.07 16.34 -10.54
CA THR A 117 30.59 15.45 -9.49
C THR A 117 29.56 16.20 -8.65
N GLU A 118 28.35 15.71 -8.59
CA GLU A 118 27.29 16.23 -7.74
C GLU A 118 27.04 15.32 -6.54
N ILE A 119 26.69 15.93 -5.42
CA ILE A 119 26.26 15.22 -4.21
C ILE A 119 24.75 15.15 -4.20
N TRP A 120 24.23 13.94 -4.18
CA TRP A 120 22.80 13.68 -4.15
C TRP A 120 22.36 13.14 -2.80
N MET A 121 21.21 13.63 -2.31
CA MET A 121 20.47 12.98 -1.22
C MET A 121 19.30 12.19 -1.82
N VAL A 122 19.31 10.88 -1.61
CA VAL A 122 18.25 9.98 -2.05
C VAL A 122 17.40 9.60 -0.83
N TYR A 123 16.15 10.02 -0.84
CA TYR A 123 15.19 9.74 0.21
C TYR A 123 14.23 8.65 -0.24
N THR A 124 13.93 7.70 0.65
CA THR A 124 12.93 6.65 0.38
C THR A 124 11.84 6.73 1.43
N ILE A 125 10.60 7.01 1.00
CA ILE A 125 9.43 7.08 1.87
C ILE A 125 8.90 5.67 2.12
N ARG A 126 8.47 5.41 3.36
CA ARG A 126 7.87 4.17 3.80
C ARG A 126 6.61 4.45 4.61
N TYR A 127 5.51 3.76 4.29
CA TYR A 127 4.36 3.63 5.19
C TYR A 127 4.70 2.65 6.30
N ASN A 128 4.46 3.02 7.56
CA ASN A 128 4.82 2.18 8.71
C ASN A 128 3.86 1.00 8.90
N GLY A 129 2.69 1.06 8.25
CA GLY A 129 1.76 -0.06 8.12
C GLY A 129 0.84 -0.27 9.31
N GLU A 130 -0.09 -1.20 9.13
CA GLU A 130 -1.12 -1.54 10.11
C GLU A 130 -0.53 -2.23 11.34
N SER A 131 0.62 -2.89 11.23
CA SER A 131 1.34 -3.44 12.39
C SER A 131 1.80 -2.35 13.34
N TYR A 132 2.29 -1.22 12.79
CA TYR A 132 2.65 -0.05 13.61
C TYR A 132 1.42 0.54 14.31
N LEU A 133 0.29 0.64 13.61
CA LEU A 133 -0.96 1.10 14.20
C LEU A 133 -1.40 0.19 15.35
N ALA A 134 -1.36 -1.13 15.16
CA ALA A 134 -1.70 -2.11 16.19
C ALA A 134 -0.82 -1.98 17.44
N ASP A 135 0.50 -1.85 17.25
CA ASP A 135 1.47 -1.88 18.35
C ASP A 135 1.59 -0.55 19.09
N HIS A 136 1.53 0.57 18.36
CA HIS A 136 1.91 1.89 18.91
C HIS A 136 0.76 2.89 19.00
N VAL A 137 -0.25 2.77 18.13
CA VAL A 137 -1.38 3.70 18.11
C VAL A 137 -2.56 3.15 18.91
N PHE A 138 -2.94 1.90 18.62
CA PHE A 138 -4.04 1.23 19.32
C PHE A 138 -3.57 0.42 20.53
N ALA A 139 -2.27 0.12 20.62
CA ALA A 139 -1.64 -0.62 21.72
C ALA A 139 -2.34 -1.97 22.02
N LEU A 140 -2.61 -2.74 20.97
CA LEU A 140 -3.36 -4.00 21.04
C LEU A 140 -2.56 -5.10 21.73
N THR A 141 -3.26 -5.89 22.55
CA THR A 141 -2.75 -7.19 23.00
C THR A 141 -2.73 -8.20 21.86
N ASP A 142 -2.05 -9.34 22.05
CA ASP A 142 -2.01 -10.38 21.02
C ASP A 142 -3.40 -10.95 20.74
N GLU A 143 -4.26 -11.11 21.78
CA GLU A 143 -5.66 -11.53 21.59
C GLU A 143 -6.48 -10.51 20.80
N GLN A 144 -6.25 -9.21 21.02
CA GLN A 144 -6.93 -8.16 20.26
C GLN A 144 -6.45 -8.09 18.80
N LYS A 145 -5.17 -8.40 18.53
CA LYS A 145 -4.66 -8.50 17.16
C LYS A 145 -5.29 -9.67 16.40
N GLU A 146 -5.42 -10.84 17.05
CA GLU A 146 -6.13 -11.98 16.48
C GLU A 146 -7.60 -11.63 16.18
N LEU A 147 -8.29 -11.01 17.14
CA LEU A 147 -9.67 -10.56 16.97
C LEU A 147 -9.81 -9.54 15.82
N ALA A 148 -8.89 -8.59 15.71
CA ALA A 148 -8.87 -7.62 14.62
C ALA A 148 -8.65 -8.28 13.26
N SER A 149 -7.81 -9.31 13.19
CA SER A 149 -7.60 -10.10 11.97
C SER A 149 -8.85 -10.87 11.54
N ASP A 150 -9.56 -11.47 12.50
CA ASP A 150 -10.81 -12.18 12.25
C ASP A 150 -11.91 -11.20 11.79
N TYR A 151 -12.01 -10.03 12.41
CA TYR A 151 -12.95 -8.98 12.01
C TYR A 151 -12.63 -8.46 10.60
N ALA A 152 -11.37 -8.21 10.28
CA ALA A 152 -10.95 -7.76 8.95
C ALA A 152 -11.29 -8.80 7.87
N SER A 153 -11.07 -10.09 8.17
CA SER A 153 -11.43 -11.19 7.27
C SER A 153 -12.94 -11.27 7.03
N ASN A 154 -13.74 -11.11 8.08
CA ASN A 154 -15.20 -11.09 7.98
C ASN A 154 -15.69 -9.87 7.19
N LEU A 155 -15.13 -8.68 7.42
CA LEU A 155 -15.46 -7.47 6.65
C LEU A 155 -15.14 -7.65 5.17
N SER A 156 -14.00 -8.25 4.84
CA SER A 156 -13.61 -8.54 3.45
C SER A 156 -14.60 -9.51 2.76
N MET A 157 -15.14 -10.47 3.50
CA MET A 157 -16.18 -11.37 2.96
C MET A 157 -17.51 -10.66 2.71
N PHE A 158 -17.89 -9.68 3.54
CA PHE A 158 -19.17 -8.96 3.44
C PHE A 158 -19.14 -7.80 2.45
N LEU A 159 -18.05 -7.03 2.46
CA LEU A 159 -17.91 -5.83 1.64
C LEU A 159 -17.16 -6.12 0.33
N GLY A 160 -16.64 -7.35 0.21
CA GLY A 160 -15.64 -7.69 -0.80
C GLY A 160 -14.39 -6.85 -0.57
N ASP A 161 -13.50 -6.80 -1.56
CA ASP A 161 -12.45 -5.77 -1.58
C ASP A 161 -13.00 -4.39 -1.95
N GLY A 162 -14.31 -4.20 -1.85
CA GLY A 162 -15.04 -3.01 -2.25
C GLY A 162 -14.63 -1.74 -1.52
N LEU A 163 -14.07 -1.85 -0.31
CA LEU A 163 -13.40 -0.71 0.33
C LEU A 163 -12.16 -0.25 -0.46
N LEU A 164 -11.45 -1.17 -1.12
CA LEU A 164 -10.34 -0.85 -2.01
C LEU A 164 -10.80 -0.47 -3.43
N GLN A 165 -11.90 -1.05 -3.94
CA GLN A 165 -12.47 -0.71 -5.25
C GLN A 165 -13.01 0.72 -5.30
N ASN A 166 -13.60 1.24 -4.22
CA ASN A 166 -14.08 2.62 -4.16
C ASN A 166 -12.94 3.65 -4.19
N LEU A 167 -11.73 3.29 -3.78
CA LEU A 167 -10.53 4.13 -3.96
C LEU A 167 -10.18 4.31 -5.44
N THR A 168 -10.46 3.32 -6.30
CA THR A 168 -10.17 3.39 -7.74
C THR A 168 -11.15 4.29 -8.49
N GLU A 169 -12.41 4.30 -8.11
CA GLU A 169 -13.42 5.19 -8.72
C GLU A 169 -13.16 6.65 -8.34
N TRP A 170 -12.66 6.91 -7.13
CA TRP A 170 -12.43 8.27 -6.65
C TRP A 170 -11.18 8.93 -7.24
N THR A 171 -10.13 8.17 -7.53
CA THR A 171 -8.89 8.72 -8.13
C THR A 171 -8.98 8.90 -9.64
N GLY A 172 -10.05 8.42 -10.28
CA GLY A 172 -10.19 8.46 -11.75
C GLY A 172 -9.15 7.63 -12.51
N ASN A 173 -8.25 7.01 -11.77
CA ASN A 173 -7.34 5.98 -12.25
C ASN A 173 -7.83 4.66 -11.66
N SER A 174 -8.27 3.74 -12.51
CA SER A 174 -8.26 2.33 -12.13
C SER A 174 -6.89 2.05 -11.52
N ILE A 175 -6.84 1.52 -10.29
CA ILE A 175 -5.60 0.86 -9.86
C ILE A 175 -5.32 -0.12 -10.97
N PRO A 176 -4.17 -0.04 -11.65
CA PRO A 176 -3.83 -1.08 -12.60
C PRO A 176 -3.84 -2.34 -11.77
N SER A 177 -4.85 -3.15 -11.97
CA SER A 177 -4.99 -4.46 -11.35
C SER A 177 -4.01 -5.38 -12.05
N LEU A 178 -2.76 -5.02 -12.10
CA LEU A 178 -1.72 -5.73 -12.83
C LEU A 178 -0.44 -5.49 -12.13
N GLY A 179 0.37 -6.44 -12.06
CA GLY A 179 1.77 -6.44 -11.82
C GLY A 179 2.59 -5.15 -12.01
N ASP A 180 1.92 -4.01 -12.10
CA ASP A 180 2.52 -2.68 -12.16
C ASP A 180 2.67 -2.02 -10.79
N VAL A 181 2.05 -2.59 -9.73
CA VAL A 181 2.29 -2.13 -8.36
C VAL A 181 3.51 -2.88 -7.84
N THR A 182 4.66 -2.25 -7.94
CA THR A 182 5.89 -2.78 -7.40
C THR A 182 6.11 -2.16 -6.01
N PHE A 183 5.96 -2.97 -4.97
CA PHE A 183 6.38 -2.60 -3.63
C PHE A 183 7.88 -2.87 -3.52
N THR A 184 8.65 -1.84 -3.21
CA THR A 184 10.07 -2.03 -2.88
C THR A 184 10.26 -1.69 -1.41
N ASP A 185 10.68 -2.67 -0.61
CA ASP A 185 11.23 -2.44 0.73
C ASP A 185 12.69 -1.93 0.66
N GLY A 186 13.11 -1.49 -0.52
CA GLY A 186 14.46 -1.06 -0.84
C GLY A 186 15.39 -2.18 -1.34
N VAL A 187 14.95 -3.45 -1.36
CA VAL A 187 15.78 -4.58 -1.76
C VAL A 187 15.15 -5.42 -2.87
N THR A 188 13.84 -5.72 -2.77
CA THR A 188 13.17 -6.58 -3.75
C THR A 188 11.85 -5.94 -4.20
N PRO A 189 11.64 -5.72 -5.51
CA PRO A 189 10.35 -5.30 -6.02
C PRO A 189 9.33 -6.43 -5.81
N VAL A 190 8.15 -6.11 -5.26
CA VAL A 190 7.06 -7.06 -5.06
C VAL A 190 5.95 -6.76 -6.05
N VAL A 191 5.65 -7.71 -6.93
CA VAL A 191 4.49 -7.66 -7.84
C VAL A 191 3.27 -8.12 -7.08
N TYR A 192 2.18 -7.35 -7.11
CA TYR A 192 0.95 -7.66 -6.39
C TYR A 192 -0.17 -8.06 -7.34
N PHE A 193 -0.87 -9.16 -7.01
CA PHE A 193 -2.09 -9.60 -7.66
C PHE A 193 -3.21 -9.78 -6.63
N ASN A 194 -4.44 -9.42 -7.00
CA ASN A 194 -5.63 -9.68 -6.21
C ASN A 194 -6.46 -10.81 -6.85
N GLN A 195 -6.69 -11.93 -6.12
CA GLN A 195 -7.49 -13.04 -6.63
C GLN A 195 -8.95 -12.66 -6.92
N LEU A 196 -9.48 -11.62 -6.26
CA LEU A 196 -10.86 -11.15 -6.43
C LEU A 196 -11.01 -10.12 -7.55
N ASP A 197 -9.91 -9.73 -8.20
CA ASP A 197 -9.95 -8.88 -9.39
C ASP A 197 -10.84 -9.50 -10.47
N GLU A 198 -11.72 -8.70 -11.10
CA GLU A 198 -12.69 -9.15 -12.11
C GLU A 198 -12.05 -9.91 -13.28
N ARG A 199 -10.78 -9.67 -13.58
CA ARG A 199 -10.00 -10.38 -14.61
C ARG A 199 -9.68 -11.81 -14.21
N TYR A 200 -9.54 -12.09 -12.92
CA TYR A 200 -9.10 -13.35 -12.37
C TYR A 200 -10.20 -14.11 -11.65
N ALA A 201 -11.06 -13.41 -10.89
CA ALA A 201 -12.00 -14.02 -9.97
C ALA A 201 -12.91 -15.06 -10.62
N SER A 202 -13.41 -14.80 -11.82
CA SER A 202 -14.30 -15.71 -12.56
C SER A 202 -13.55 -16.77 -13.37
N GLN A 203 -12.22 -16.70 -13.46
CA GLN A 203 -11.42 -17.65 -14.25
C GLN A 203 -11.36 -19.01 -13.54
N PRO A 204 -11.29 -20.11 -14.33
CA PRO A 204 -11.34 -21.45 -13.79
C PRO A 204 -10.07 -21.82 -12.98
N TYR A 205 -10.30 -22.51 -11.85
CA TYR A 205 -9.27 -23.23 -11.11
C TYR A 205 -9.82 -24.63 -10.76
N GLY A 206 -9.44 -25.62 -11.55
CA GLY A 206 -10.00 -26.95 -11.46
C GLY A 206 -11.49 -26.97 -11.77
N THR A 207 -12.31 -27.44 -10.82
CA THR A 207 -13.77 -27.46 -10.91
C THR A 207 -14.43 -26.17 -10.42
N ASP A 208 -13.64 -25.26 -9.89
CA ASP A 208 -14.09 -24.03 -9.24
C ASP A 208 -13.50 -22.78 -9.94
N ASN A 209 -13.41 -21.66 -9.24
CA ASN A 209 -12.86 -20.41 -9.77
C ASN A 209 -11.78 -19.83 -8.87
N ILE A 210 -10.97 -18.95 -9.43
CA ILE A 210 -9.85 -18.30 -8.72
C ILE A 210 -10.38 -17.46 -7.54
N GLY A 211 -11.48 -16.71 -7.71
CA GLY A 211 -12.03 -15.85 -6.67
C GLY A 211 -12.39 -16.58 -5.39
N GLY A 212 -12.91 -17.81 -5.52
CA GLY A 212 -13.29 -18.64 -4.37
C GLY A 212 -12.13 -19.49 -3.81
N TYR A 213 -11.24 -19.96 -4.66
CA TYR A 213 -10.28 -21.03 -4.29
C TYR A 213 -8.83 -20.73 -4.70
N GLY A 214 -8.60 -19.61 -5.37
CA GLY A 214 -7.29 -19.28 -5.98
C GLY A 214 -6.26 -18.61 -5.07
N CYS A 215 -6.43 -18.62 -3.73
CA CYS A 215 -5.49 -17.95 -2.82
C CYS A 215 -4.06 -18.49 -2.95
N GLY A 216 -3.90 -19.82 -3.05
CA GLY A 216 -2.60 -20.47 -3.24
C GLY A 216 -1.91 -20.07 -4.55
N PRO A 217 -2.55 -20.31 -5.71
CA PRO A 217 -2.02 -19.86 -7.00
C PRO A 217 -1.75 -18.37 -7.07
N THR A 218 -2.63 -17.51 -6.53
CA THR A 218 -2.39 -16.06 -6.53
C THR A 218 -1.18 -15.66 -5.69
N ALA A 219 -1.01 -16.27 -4.51
CA ALA A 219 0.18 -16.02 -3.69
C ALA A 219 1.46 -16.49 -4.41
N MET A 220 1.43 -17.64 -5.07
CA MET A 220 2.58 -18.14 -5.86
C MET A 220 2.85 -17.27 -7.08
N ALA A 221 1.84 -16.73 -7.74
CA ALA A 221 1.97 -15.76 -8.82
C ALA A 221 2.73 -14.52 -8.36
N ILE A 222 2.38 -13.96 -7.19
CA ILE A 222 3.09 -12.85 -6.56
C ILE A 222 4.56 -13.20 -6.32
N VAL A 223 4.83 -14.36 -5.70
CA VAL A 223 6.21 -14.79 -5.38
C VAL A 223 7.04 -14.96 -6.64
N VAL A 224 6.55 -15.70 -7.61
CA VAL A 224 7.28 -15.96 -8.87
C VAL A 224 7.57 -14.67 -9.61
N SER A 225 6.53 -13.83 -9.82
CA SER A 225 6.69 -12.55 -10.52
C SER A 225 7.57 -11.55 -9.78
N SER A 226 7.71 -11.67 -8.45
CA SER A 226 8.58 -10.80 -7.65
C SER A 226 10.03 -11.25 -7.60
N LEU A 227 10.30 -12.55 -7.80
CA LEU A 227 11.64 -13.13 -7.67
C LEU A 227 12.30 -13.52 -9.00
N THR A 228 11.56 -13.39 -10.11
CA THR A 228 12.05 -13.70 -11.46
C THR A 228 11.83 -12.52 -12.41
N ASP A 229 12.40 -12.59 -13.59
CA ASP A 229 12.18 -11.60 -14.66
C ASP A 229 10.87 -11.86 -15.43
N ASP A 230 10.17 -12.96 -15.11
CA ASP A 230 8.91 -13.34 -15.75
C ASP A 230 7.71 -12.91 -14.90
N VAL A 231 6.73 -12.26 -15.50
CA VAL A 231 5.44 -11.95 -14.86
C VAL A 231 4.48 -13.10 -15.16
N VAL A 232 4.11 -13.85 -14.10
CA VAL A 232 3.13 -14.94 -14.15
C VAL A 232 1.89 -14.51 -13.41
N ASP A 233 0.76 -14.36 -14.10
CA ASP A 233 -0.47 -13.91 -13.50
C ASP A 233 -1.22 -15.03 -12.72
N PRO A 234 -2.25 -14.70 -11.91
CA PRO A 234 -3.04 -15.69 -11.18
C PRO A 234 -3.68 -16.78 -12.06
N VAL A 235 -4.05 -16.46 -13.31
CA VAL A 235 -4.69 -17.43 -14.22
C VAL A 235 -3.66 -18.46 -14.72
N GLU A 236 -2.51 -17.98 -15.11
CA GLU A 236 -1.41 -18.85 -15.55
C GLU A 236 -0.94 -19.76 -14.41
N MET A 237 -0.80 -19.19 -13.21
CA MET A 237 -0.38 -19.95 -12.02
C MET A 237 -1.45 -20.95 -11.56
N ALA A 238 -2.75 -20.60 -11.61
CA ALA A 238 -3.84 -21.50 -11.29
C ALA A 238 -3.88 -22.69 -12.28
N LYS A 239 -3.72 -22.40 -13.57
CA LYS A 239 -3.64 -23.44 -14.59
C LYS A 239 -2.44 -24.35 -14.35
N TRP A 240 -1.25 -23.79 -14.11
CA TRP A 240 -0.06 -24.58 -13.83
C TRP A 240 -0.24 -25.45 -12.57
N SER A 241 -0.77 -24.90 -11.50
CA SER A 241 -1.03 -25.63 -10.25
C SER A 241 -1.95 -26.83 -10.50
N TYR A 242 -3.08 -26.60 -11.16
CA TYR A 242 -4.02 -27.68 -11.44
C TYR A 242 -3.42 -28.78 -12.35
N ASP A 243 -2.71 -28.40 -13.40
CA ASP A 243 -2.08 -29.35 -14.34
C ASP A 243 -0.96 -30.20 -13.65
N ASN A 244 -0.42 -29.73 -12.52
CA ASN A 244 0.60 -30.41 -11.73
C ASN A 244 0.08 -31.06 -10.43
N GLY A 245 -1.24 -31.09 -10.23
CA GLY A 245 -1.89 -31.85 -9.16
C GLY A 245 -1.98 -31.14 -7.80
N TYR A 246 -1.99 -29.82 -7.84
CA TYR A 246 -2.15 -28.94 -6.66
C TYR A 246 -3.52 -28.27 -6.62
#